data_f66d5ea90c85c3ec799de56ef848fd8c
#
_entry.id   f66d5ea90c85c3ec799de56ef848fd8c
#
_cell.length_a   1.000
_cell.length_b   1.000
_cell.length_c   1.000
_cell.angle_alpha   90.00
_cell.angle_beta   90.00
_cell.angle_gamma   90.00
#
_symmetry.space_group_name_H-M   'P 1'
#
loop_
_entity.id
_entity.type
_entity.pdbx_description
1 polymer ?
#
loop_
_entity_poly.entity_id
_entity_poly.type
_entity_poly.pdbx_seq_one_letter_code
_entity_poly.pdbx_strand_id
1 'polypeptide(L)'
;MNVQEIAAFSDGAVGGNPAGVWLGDQPLGRDHMQAIAAELGHSETAFAVPEGTGWRVRYFSPAMEVPFCGHATVALGAALAMAHGNGVFPLLLNDGEISVEGRDHHGELTAALQSPPTSHTALSDAQLMRYLSLLGYQHDDLSNDLPPALIHAGADHLLLPLSSRAALSRLDYDLEAGARVMREDGLVTVMRDPCCGRSARNRSLIFDYRARLSACAMFPPIVFVERTRSCVRRSRE
;
A
#
# COMPACT_ATOMS: atom_id res chain seq x y z
N MET A 1 17.11 18.81 -0.37
CA MET A 1 15.66 18.62 -0.02
C MET A 1 15.61 17.48 0.97
N ASN A 2 14.91 17.61 2.10
CA ASN A 2 14.95 16.60 3.17
C ASN A 2 13.76 15.63 2.99
N VAL A 3 14.01 14.46 2.38
CA VAL A 3 13.06 13.36 2.33
C VAL A 3 13.43 12.38 3.43
N GLN A 4 12.47 11.98 4.25
CA GLN A 4 12.63 10.97 5.28
C GLN A 4 12.34 9.60 4.68
N GLU A 5 13.14 8.59 5.02
CA GLU A 5 12.88 7.21 4.67
C GLU A 5 12.36 6.48 5.91
N ILE A 6 11.12 6.02 5.87
CA ILE A 6 10.45 5.38 7.01
C ILE A 6 9.92 4.02 6.57
N ALA A 7 10.37 2.97 7.25
CA ALA A 7 9.88 1.61 7.01
C ALA A 7 8.59 1.38 7.80
N ALA A 8 7.46 1.33 7.09
CA ALA A 8 6.21 0.85 7.66
C ALA A 8 6.30 -0.66 7.92
N PHE A 9 5.60 -1.17 8.96
CA PHE A 9 5.53 -2.60 9.30
C PHE A 9 6.88 -3.23 9.69
N SER A 10 7.81 -2.44 10.23
CA SER A 10 9.09 -2.94 10.71
C SER A 10 8.98 -3.50 12.14
N ASP A 11 9.80 -4.50 12.47
CA ASP A 11 10.03 -4.95 13.85
C ASP A 11 11.39 -4.42 14.33
N GLY A 12 11.35 -3.28 15.01
CA GLY A 12 12.55 -2.52 15.34
C GLY A 12 13.29 -2.04 14.08
N ALA A 13 14.56 -2.43 13.95
CA ALA A 13 15.40 -2.07 12.79
C ALA A 13 15.34 -3.09 11.65
N VAL A 14 14.47 -4.11 11.74
CA VAL A 14 14.46 -5.24 10.80
C VAL A 14 13.14 -5.30 10.03
N GLY A 15 13.25 -5.57 8.73
CA GLY A 15 12.07 -5.76 7.86
C GLY A 15 11.32 -4.46 7.59
N GLY A 16 10.02 -4.61 7.33
CA GLY A 16 9.15 -3.51 6.93
C GLY A 16 9.19 -3.20 5.45
N ASN A 17 8.36 -2.24 5.05
CA ASN A 17 8.30 -1.71 3.70
C ASN A 17 8.67 -0.21 3.75
N PRO A 18 9.87 0.18 3.25
CA PRO A 18 10.29 1.57 3.27
C PRO A 18 9.50 2.42 2.29
N ALA A 19 9.13 3.62 2.74
CA ALA A 19 8.56 4.67 1.91
C ALA A 19 9.34 5.96 2.10
N GLY A 20 9.45 6.75 1.04
CA GLY A 20 9.86 8.14 1.14
C GLY A 20 8.73 9.00 1.72
N VAL A 21 9.05 9.94 2.59
CA VAL A 21 8.11 10.93 3.10
C VAL A 21 8.73 12.31 3.00
N TRP A 22 8.09 13.19 2.27
CA TRP A 22 8.45 14.59 2.19
C TRP A 22 7.35 15.46 2.81
N LEU A 23 7.73 16.27 3.79
CA LEU A 23 6.87 17.28 4.40
C LEU A 23 7.39 18.66 3.99
N GLY A 24 6.55 19.48 3.41
CA GLY A 24 6.89 20.82 2.97
C GLY A 24 5.81 21.84 3.29
N ASP A 25 6.16 23.13 3.17
CA ASP A 25 5.23 24.25 3.42
C ASP A 25 4.44 24.63 2.16
N GLN A 26 4.95 24.25 0.98
CA GLN A 26 4.34 24.57 -0.32
C GLN A 26 4.39 23.34 -1.24
N PRO A 27 3.38 23.17 -2.11
CA PRO A 27 3.32 22.02 -3.00
C PRO A 27 4.46 22.06 -4.04
N LEU A 28 5.06 20.91 -4.29
CA LEU A 28 5.98 20.71 -5.40
C LEU A 28 5.23 20.48 -6.72
N GLY A 29 5.86 20.82 -7.83
CA GLY A 29 5.36 20.44 -9.14
C GLY A 29 5.36 18.91 -9.34
N ARG A 30 4.39 18.41 -10.11
CA ARG A 30 4.22 16.97 -10.36
C ARG A 30 5.51 16.31 -10.86
N ASP A 31 6.16 16.91 -11.83
CA ASP A 31 7.38 16.33 -12.44
C ASP A 31 8.55 16.29 -11.43
N HIS A 32 8.60 17.24 -10.50
CA HIS A 32 9.61 17.27 -9.45
C HIS A 32 9.35 16.14 -8.42
N MET A 33 8.10 15.95 -8.00
CA MET A 33 7.73 14.83 -7.12
C MET A 33 8.04 13.48 -7.77
N GLN A 34 7.73 13.34 -9.06
CA GLN A 34 8.03 12.14 -9.84
C GLN A 34 9.54 11.87 -9.92
N ALA A 35 10.36 12.90 -10.16
CA ALA A 35 11.81 12.76 -10.21
C ALA A 35 12.38 12.32 -8.87
N ILE A 36 11.91 12.89 -7.75
CA ILE A 36 12.32 12.49 -6.39
C ILE A 36 11.95 11.03 -6.12
N ALA A 37 10.72 10.61 -6.43
CA ALA A 37 10.28 9.24 -6.23
C ALA A 37 11.10 8.24 -7.06
N ALA A 38 11.45 8.60 -8.30
CA ALA A 38 12.30 7.78 -9.16
C ALA A 38 13.74 7.67 -8.63
N GLU A 39 14.31 8.75 -8.09
CA GLU A 39 15.65 8.75 -7.49
C GLU A 39 15.74 7.92 -6.23
N LEU A 40 14.73 8.01 -5.34
CA LEU A 40 14.65 7.22 -4.11
C LEU A 40 14.50 5.73 -4.39
N GLY A 41 13.75 5.36 -5.42
CA GLY A 41 13.56 3.97 -5.83
C GLY A 41 12.74 3.11 -4.87
N HIS A 42 12.09 3.71 -3.86
CA HIS A 42 11.12 3.00 -3.02
C HIS A 42 9.84 2.72 -3.82
N SER A 43 9.05 1.73 -3.38
CA SER A 43 7.78 1.44 -4.04
C SER A 43 6.89 2.68 -4.14
N GLU A 44 6.80 3.49 -3.09
CA GLU A 44 6.12 4.77 -3.10
C GLU A 44 6.80 5.82 -2.21
N THR A 45 6.57 7.09 -2.59
CA THR A 45 6.92 8.29 -1.82
C THR A 45 5.68 9.13 -1.60
N ALA A 46 5.42 9.50 -0.35
CA ALA A 46 4.35 10.41 0.05
C ALA A 46 4.88 11.85 0.10
N PHE A 47 4.17 12.78 -0.54
CA PHE A 47 4.43 14.21 -0.49
C PHE A 47 3.24 14.90 0.19
N ALA A 48 3.51 15.59 1.29
CA ALA A 48 2.45 16.25 2.06
C ALA A 48 2.79 17.71 2.35
N VAL A 49 1.78 18.56 2.20
CA VAL A 49 1.82 19.99 2.54
C VAL A 49 0.57 20.39 3.32
N PRO A 50 0.64 21.38 4.22
CA PRO A 50 -0.55 21.86 4.92
C PRO A 50 -1.59 22.41 3.94
N GLU A 51 -2.86 22.03 4.12
CA GLU A 51 -3.99 22.58 3.38
C GLU A 51 -5.23 22.67 4.29
N GLY A 52 -5.70 23.89 4.57
CA GLY A 52 -6.81 24.10 5.50
C GLY A 52 -6.48 23.61 6.90
N THR A 53 -7.28 22.67 7.41
CA THR A 53 -7.07 22.03 8.73
C THR A 53 -6.37 20.67 8.62
N GLY A 54 -5.96 20.27 7.42
CA GLY A 54 -5.35 18.98 7.15
C GLY A 54 -4.10 19.08 6.28
N TRP A 55 -3.83 18.01 5.56
CA TRP A 55 -2.66 17.85 4.72
C TRP A 55 -3.06 17.41 3.33
N ARG A 56 -2.69 18.16 2.29
CA ARG A 56 -2.77 17.69 0.90
C ARG A 56 -1.69 16.66 0.68
N VAL A 57 -2.08 15.45 0.26
CA VAL A 57 -1.16 14.33 0.08
C VAL A 57 -1.22 13.80 -1.34
N ARG A 58 -0.05 13.53 -1.90
CA ARG A 58 0.11 12.87 -3.19
C ARG A 58 1.14 11.74 -3.06
N TYR A 59 0.90 10.64 -3.74
CA TYR A 59 1.78 9.46 -3.72
C TYR A 59 2.37 9.19 -5.09
N PHE A 60 3.65 8.90 -5.14
CA PHE A 60 4.35 8.58 -6.37
C PHE A 60 5.15 7.30 -6.22
N SER A 61 4.96 6.36 -7.14
CA SER A 61 5.92 5.28 -7.41
C SER A 61 7.08 5.82 -8.25
N PRO A 62 8.17 5.08 -8.47
CA PRO A 62 9.23 5.51 -9.40
C PRO A 62 8.75 5.80 -10.83
N ALA A 63 7.62 5.21 -11.24
CA ALA A 63 7.12 5.31 -12.61
C ALA A 63 5.95 6.27 -12.78
N MET A 64 5.12 6.48 -11.75
CA MET A 64 3.86 7.23 -11.88
C MET A 64 3.28 7.66 -10.54
N GLU A 65 2.40 8.65 -10.59
CA GLU A 65 1.54 8.97 -9.47
C GLU A 65 0.51 7.87 -9.24
N VAL A 66 0.29 7.49 -7.98
CA VAL A 66 -0.74 6.52 -7.56
C VAL A 66 -1.78 7.20 -6.69
N PRO A 67 -3.06 6.80 -6.76
CA PRO A 67 -4.14 7.51 -6.06
C PRO A 67 -4.04 7.38 -4.53
N PHE A 68 -3.57 6.24 -4.04
CA PHE A 68 -3.44 5.95 -2.61
C PHE A 68 -2.40 4.86 -2.35
N CYS A 69 -1.72 4.94 -1.19
CA CYS A 69 -0.82 3.90 -0.73
C CYS A 69 -0.85 3.76 0.80
N GLY A 70 -1.30 2.59 1.31
CA GLY A 70 -1.49 2.35 2.75
C GLY A 70 -0.18 2.41 3.54
N HIS A 71 0.90 1.74 3.10
CA HIS A 71 2.16 1.73 3.84
C HIS A 71 2.85 3.11 3.83
N ALA A 72 2.77 3.84 2.72
CA ALA A 72 3.30 5.20 2.66
C ALA A 72 2.47 6.17 3.53
N THR A 73 1.15 5.92 3.70
CA THR A 73 0.31 6.67 4.64
C THR A 73 0.67 6.38 6.09
N VAL A 74 0.99 5.13 6.44
CA VAL A 74 1.50 4.76 7.78
C VAL A 74 2.83 5.47 8.04
N ALA A 75 3.75 5.45 7.08
CA ALA A 75 5.03 6.17 7.17
C ALA A 75 4.81 7.69 7.32
N LEU A 76 3.86 8.27 6.57
CA LEU A 76 3.48 9.67 6.68
C LEU A 76 2.92 10.01 8.08
N GLY A 77 2.05 9.16 8.65
CA GLY A 77 1.53 9.34 10.00
C GLY A 77 2.64 9.40 11.06
N ALA A 78 3.64 8.53 10.92
CA ALA A 78 4.82 8.55 11.78
C ALA A 78 5.64 9.84 11.61
N ALA A 79 5.87 10.29 10.37
CA ALA A 79 6.57 11.55 10.08
C ALA A 79 5.84 12.77 10.65
N LEU A 80 4.52 12.81 10.51
CA LEU A 80 3.70 13.89 11.06
C LEU A 80 3.75 13.91 12.59
N ALA A 81 3.71 12.75 13.26
CA ALA A 81 3.84 12.68 14.70
C ALA A 81 5.22 13.18 15.19
N MET A 82 6.30 12.86 14.47
CA MET A 82 7.64 13.39 14.79
C MET A 82 7.72 14.91 14.62
N ALA A 83 7.09 15.45 13.59
CA ALA A 83 7.17 16.87 13.26
C ALA A 83 6.22 17.75 14.08
N HIS A 84 5.01 17.25 14.36
CA HIS A 84 3.88 18.04 14.89
C HIS A 84 3.34 17.50 16.23
N GLY A 85 3.93 16.43 16.77
CA GLY A 85 3.42 15.76 17.97
C GLY A 85 2.34 14.73 17.67
N ASN A 86 1.94 14.00 18.71
CA ASN A 86 0.93 12.95 18.60
C ASN A 86 -0.43 13.52 18.21
N GLY A 87 -1.11 12.90 17.25
CA GLY A 87 -2.41 13.37 16.82
C GLY A 87 -3.06 12.55 15.70
N VAL A 88 -4.26 12.96 15.35
CA VAL A 88 -4.97 12.49 14.16
C VAL A 88 -4.88 13.59 13.11
N PHE A 89 -4.34 13.26 11.96
CA PHE A 89 -4.08 14.18 10.87
C PHE A 89 -5.05 13.91 9.72
N PRO A 90 -5.95 14.85 9.38
CA PRO A 90 -6.76 14.77 8.19
C PRO A 90 -5.90 14.83 6.94
N LEU A 91 -6.13 13.93 5.98
CA LEU A 91 -5.41 13.86 4.71
C LEU A 91 -6.36 14.05 3.54
N LEU A 92 -6.06 15.03 2.71
CA LEU A 92 -6.80 15.37 1.49
C LEU A 92 -6.08 14.68 0.31
N LEU A 93 -6.68 13.64 -0.22
CA LEU A 93 -6.18 12.91 -1.39
C LEU A 93 -6.74 13.51 -2.69
N ASN A 94 -6.31 12.99 -3.85
CA ASN A 94 -6.91 13.39 -5.13
C ASN A 94 -8.39 12.98 -5.21
N ASP A 95 -8.73 11.80 -4.67
CA ASP A 95 -10.06 11.19 -4.83
C ASP A 95 -10.80 11.01 -3.48
N GLY A 96 -10.52 11.88 -2.49
CA GLY A 96 -11.24 11.83 -1.23
C GLY A 96 -10.43 12.28 -0.02
N GLU A 97 -11.01 12.04 1.15
CA GLU A 97 -10.43 12.40 2.43
C GLU A 97 -10.31 11.16 3.32
N ILE A 98 -9.20 11.06 4.02
CA ILE A 98 -8.96 10.04 5.04
C ILE A 98 -8.32 10.70 6.27
N SER A 99 -7.99 9.91 7.27
CA SER A 99 -7.15 10.36 8.37
C SER A 99 -6.11 9.31 8.73
N VAL A 100 -4.98 9.78 9.25
CA VAL A 100 -3.97 8.93 9.86
C VAL A 100 -3.70 9.40 11.29
N GLU A 101 -3.73 8.48 12.23
CA GLU A 101 -3.24 8.73 13.58
C GLU A 101 -1.75 8.42 13.63
N GLY A 102 -0.96 9.34 14.17
CA GLY A 102 0.47 9.15 14.41
C GLY A 102 0.81 9.38 15.87
N ARG A 103 1.68 8.56 16.45
CA ARG A 103 2.15 8.66 17.83
C ARG A 103 3.65 8.39 17.92
N ASP A 104 4.33 9.20 18.68
CA ASP A 104 5.70 8.99 19.12
C ASP A 104 5.71 8.76 20.65
N HIS A 105 6.13 7.58 21.05
CA HIS A 105 6.33 7.20 22.44
C HIS A 105 7.82 6.98 22.69
N HIS A 106 8.56 8.06 22.98
CA HIS A 106 10.00 8.02 23.28
C HIS A 106 10.84 7.38 22.15
N GLY A 107 10.50 7.69 20.90
CA GLY A 107 11.18 7.17 19.71
C GLY A 107 10.59 5.86 19.17
N GLU A 108 9.58 5.30 19.82
CA GLU A 108 8.75 4.24 19.26
C GLU A 108 7.58 4.88 18.53
N LEU A 109 7.64 4.85 17.19
CA LEU A 109 6.60 5.41 16.33
C LEU A 109 5.50 4.39 16.08
N THR A 110 4.27 4.82 16.20
CA THR A 110 3.11 4.03 15.81
C THR A 110 2.21 4.87 14.91
N ALA A 111 1.56 4.24 13.95
CA ALA A 111 0.55 4.90 13.15
C ALA A 111 -0.63 3.98 12.90
N ALA A 112 -1.82 4.57 12.81
CA ALA A 112 -3.04 3.87 12.46
C ALA A 112 -3.77 4.66 11.36
N LEU A 113 -4.19 3.99 10.32
CA LEU A 113 -4.99 4.59 9.27
C LEU A 113 -6.29 3.83 9.10
N GLN A 114 -7.34 4.58 8.78
CA GLN A 114 -8.57 4.04 8.26
C GLN A 114 -8.51 4.13 6.73
N SER A 115 -8.60 2.96 6.05
CA SER A 115 -8.57 2.94 4.58
C SER A 115 -9.75 3.72 3.97
N PRO A 116 -9.63 4.20 2.74
CA PRO A 116 -10.79 4.57 1.95
C PRO A 116 -11.82 3.43 1.88
N PRO A 117 -13.09 3.71 1.50
CA PRO A 117 -14.10 2.68 1.32
C PRO A 117 -13.59 1.54 0.45
N THR A 118 -13.89 0.31 0.85
CA THR A 118 -13.43 -0.89 0.14
C THR A 118 -14.54 -1.50 -0.68
N SER A 119 -14.19 -2.06 -1.84
CA SER A 119 -15.11 -2.84 -2.67
C SER A 119 -14.38 -4.00 -3.36
N HIS A 120 -15.14 -4.91 -3.96
CA HIS A 120 -14.57 -5.97 -4.80
C HIS A 120 -15.53 -6.32 -5.93
N THR A 121 -14.98 -6.82 -7.02
CA THR A 121 -15.71 -7.32 -8.19
C THR A 121 -15.11 -8.65 -8.62
N ALA A 122 -15.97 -9.64 -8.83
CA ALA A 122 -15.53 -10.94 -9.35
C ALA A 122 -14.94 -10.77 -10.76
N LEU A 123 -13.91 -11.55 -11.08
CA LEU A 123 -13.37 -11.63 -12.41
C LEU A 123 -14.30 -12.46 -13.31
N SER A 124 -14.45 -12.05 -14.57
CA SER A 124 -14.96 -12.95 -15.60
C SER A 124 -13.90 -14.02 -15.91
N ASP A 125 -14.32 -15.15 -16.46
CA ASP A 125 -13.41 -16.24 -16.86
C ASP A 125 -12.34 -15.73 -17.86
N ALA A 126 -12.72 -14.86 -18.78
CA ALA A 126 -11.79 -14.28 -19.75
C ALA A 126 -10.72 -13.40 -19.08
N GLN A 127 -11.10 -12.57 -18.10
CA GLN A 127 -10.14 -11.76 -17.32
C GLN A 127 -9.22 -12.66 -16.50
N LEU A 128 -9.76 -13.65 -15.80
CA LEU A 128 -8.98 -14.59 -15.01
C LEU A 128 -7.93 -15.30 -15.87
N MET A 129 -8.35 -15.86 -17.01
CA MET A 129 -7.42 -16.55 -17.94
C MET A 129 -6.33 -15.61 -18.47
N ARG A 130 -6.68 -14.35 -18.79
CA ARG A 130 -5.71 -13.34 -19.22
C ARG A 130 -4.64 -13.09 -18.15
N TYR A 131 -5.04 -12.90 -16.88
CA TYR A 131 -4.09 -12.65 -15.80
C TYR A 131 -3.26 -13.87 -15.42
N LEU A 132 -3.85 -15.05 -15.40
CA LEU A 132 -3.12 -16.28 -15.16
C LEU A 132 -2.03 -16.51 -16.22
N SER A 133 -2.40 -16.37 -17.50
CA SER A 133 -1.45 -16.49 -18.62
C SER A 133 -0.32 -15.47 -18.54
N LEU A 134 -0.64 -14.20 -18.16
CA LEU A 134 0.33 -13.13 -18.01
C LEU A 134 1.38 -13.43 -16.92
N LEU A 135 0.97 -14.12 -15.87
CA LEU A 135 1.81 -14.36 -14.67
C LEU A 135 2.38 -15.79 -14.61
N GLY A 136 2.20 -16.59 -15.66
CA GLY A 136 2.69 -17.96 -15.74
C GLY A 136 1.96 -18.94 -14.82
N TYR A 137 0.73 -18.63 -14.41
CA TYR A 137 -0.09 -19.48 -13.55
C TYR A 137 -1.14 -20.28 -14.33
N GLN A 138 -1.57 -21.40 -13.73
CA GLN A 138 -2.69 -22.21 -14.18
C GLN A 138 -3.84 -22.09 -13.17
N HIS A 139 -5.04 -22.52 -13.57
CA HIS A 139 -6.20 -22.51 -12.68
C HIS A 139 -5.97 -23.32 -11.39
N ASP A 140 -5.26 -24.43 -11.48
CA ASP A 140 -4.93 -25.31 -10.34
C ASP A 140 -3.93 -24.67 -9.36
N ASP A 141 -3.30 -23.57 -9.72
CA ASP A 141 -2.45 -22.79 -8.82
C ASP A 141 -3.26 -21.91 -7.85
N LEU A 142 -4.54 -21.70 -8.15
CA LEU A 142 -5.43 -20.91 -7.32
C LEU A 142 -5.91 -21.68 -6.09
N SER A 143 -6.14 -20.95 -5.03
CA SER A 143 -6.77 -21.48 -3.81
C SER A 143 -8.28 -21.61 -3.99
N ASN A 144 -8.84 -22.68 -3.43
CA ASN A 144 -10.29 -22.85 -3.33
C ASN A 144 -10.91 -22.10 -2.14
N ASP A 145 -10.10 -21.54 -1.25
CA ASP A 145 -10.57 -20.88 -0.02
C ASP A 145 -11.07 -19.46 -0.28
N LEU A 146 -10.61 -18.83 -1.35
CA LEU A 146 -10.91 -17.44 -1.70
C LEU A 146 -10.93 -17.29 -3.23
N PRO A 147 -11.97 -16.70 -3.83
CA PRO A 147 -12.00 -16.46 -5.26
C PRO A 147 -11.06 -15.32 -5.67
N PRO A 148 -10.47 -15.39 -6.88
CA PRO A 148 -9.81 -14.24 -7.50
C PRO A 148 -10.78 -13.09 -7.72
N ALA A 149 -10.31 -11.85 -7.53
CA ALA A 149 -11.15 -10.66 -7.63
C ALA A 149 -10.35 -9.41 -8.02
N LEU A 150 -11.03 -8.42 -8.58
CA LEU A 150 -10.59 -7.04 -8.54
C LEU A 150 -11.00 -6.46 -7.18
N ILE A 151 -10.08 -5.85 -6.47
CA ILE A 151 -10.32 -5.28 -5.15
C ILE A 151 -9.92 -3.81 -5.14
N HIS A 152 -10.69 -2.99 -4.44
CA HIS A 152 -10.46 -1.57 -4.27
C HIS A 152 -10.30 -1.22 -2.78
N ALA A 153 -9.28 -0.43 -2.46
CA ALA A 153 -9.05 0.14 -1.13
C ALA A 153 -8.32 1.49 -1.26
N GLY A 154 -8.91 2.42 -2.05
CA GLY A 154 -8.30 3.69 -2.44
C GLY A 154 -7.41 3.58 -3.68
N ALA A 155 -7.11 2.37 -4.12
CA ALA A 155 -6.52 2.03 -5.40
C ALA A 155 -7.05 0.65 -5.84
N ASP A 156 -6.95 0.36 -7.14
CA ASP A 156 -7.43 -0.90 -7.70
C ASP A 156 -6.30 -1.93 -7.78
N HIS A 157 -6.60 -3.14 -7.34
CA HIS A 157 -5.65 -4.24 -7.29
C HIS A 157 -6.27 -5.53 -7.83
N LEU A 158 -5.44 -6.36 -8.46
CA LEU A 158 -5.80 -7.74 -8.78
C LEU A 158 -5.46 -8.64 -7.58
N LEU A 159 -6.43 -9.37 -7.05
CA LEU A 159 -6.22 -10.41 -6.05
C LEU A 159 -6.20 -11.78 -6.73
N LEU A 160 -5.08 -12.50 -6.59
CA LEU A 160 -4.90 -13.89 -7.01
C LEU A 160 -4.50 -14.74 -5.80
N PRO A 161 -5.45 -15.36 -5.11
CA PRO A 161 -5.15 -16.25 -4.00
C PRO A 161 -4.52 -17.53 -4.53
N LEU A 162 -3.29 -17.83 -4.13
CA LEU A 162 -2.56 -19.01 -4.58
C LEU A 162 -2.72 -20.17 -3.59
N SER A 163 -2.72 -21.39 -4.11
CA SER A 163 -2.90 -22.61 -3.31
C SER A 163 -1.68 -22.92 -2.42
N SER A 164 -0.50 -22.40 -2.75
CA SER A 164 0.74 -22.76 -2.05
C SER A 164 1.85 -21.71 -2.23
N ARG A 165 2.85 -21.77 -1.33
CA ARG A 165 4.11 -21.03 -1.48
C ARG A 165 4.91 -21.49 -2.70
N ALA A 166 4.79 -22.78 -3.08
CA ALA A 166 5.43 -23.29 -4.27
C ALA A 166 4.84 -22.66 -5.55
N ALA A 167 3.52 -22.45 -5.60
CA ALA A 167 2.90 -21.69 -6.66
C ALA A 167 3.43 -20.24 -6.70
N LEU A 168 3.51 -19.57 -5.54
CA LEU A 168 4.03 -18.21 -5.45
C LEU A 168 5.48 -18.10 -5.99
N SER A 169 6.34 -19.08 -5.73
CA SER A 169 7.75 -19.07 -6.17
C SER A 169 7.94 -19.33 -7.66
N ARG A 170 6.93 -19.82 -8.36
CA ARG A 170 6.99 -20.10 -9.82
C ARG A 170 6.61 -18.92 -10.69
N LEU A 171 6.43 -17.74 -10.09
CA LEU A 171 6.11 -16.53 -10.83
C LEU A 171 7.08 -16.32 -11.99
N ASP A 172 6.54 -16.29 -13.19
CA ASP A 172 7.27 -15.97 -14.41
C ASP A 172 6.42 -15.04 -15.28
N TYR A 173 6.93 -13.85 -15.54
CA TYR A 173 6.20 -12.86 -16.34
C TYR A 173 7.15 -11.87 -17.02
N ASP A 174 6.73 -11.40 -18.17
CA ASP A 174 7.34 -10.26 -18.82
C ASP A 174 6.89 -8.95 -18.15
N LEU A 175 7.86 -8.19 -17.63
CA LEU A 175 7.59 -6.96 -16.88
C LEU A 175 6.89 -5.89 -17.73
N GLU A 176 7.27 -5.74 -19.02
CA GLU A 176 6.67 -4.74 -19.89
C GLU A 176 5.24 -5.11 -20.27
N ALA A 177 5.01 -6.40 -20.58
CA ALA A 177 3.66 -6.91 -20.84
C ALA A 177 2.78 -6.77 -19.62
N GLY A 178 3.29 -7.10 -18.42
CA GLY A 178 2.60 -6.92 -17.15
C GLY A 178 2.21 -5.46 -16.90
N ALA A 179 3.17 -4.55 -17.01
CA ALA A 179 2.94 -3.11 -16.81
C ALA A 179 1.93 -2.53 -17.81
N ARG A 180 1.93 -3.02 -19.06
CA ARG A 180 0.94 -2.60 -20.07
C ARG A 180 -0.47 -3.03 -19.68
N VAL A 181 -0.66 -4.32 -19.37
CA VAL A 181 -1.96 -4.87 -18.97
C VAL A 181 -2.50 -4.17 -17.73
N MET A 182 -1.66 -3.96 -16.72
CA MET A 182 -2.08 -3.28 -15.49
C MET A 182 -2.51 -1.83 -15.76
N ARG A 183 -1.79 -1.10 -16.62
CA ARG A 183 -2.21 0.26 -17.02
C ARG A 183 -3.52 0.28 -17.80
N GLU A 184 -3.72 -0.68 -18.73
CA GLU A 184 -4.98 -0.80 -19.49
C GLU A 184 -6.18 -1.05 -18.58
N ASP A 185 -5.99 -1.84 -17.52
CA ASP A 185 -7.05 -2.24 -16.59
C ASP A 185 -7.12 -1.31 -15.35
N GLY A 186 -6.29 -0.24 -15.28
CA GLY A 186 -6.28 0.70 -14.16
C GLY A 186 -5.75 0.14 -12.83
N LEU A 187 -5.01 -0.97 -12.89
CA LEU A 187 -4.52 -1.66 -11.70
C LEU A 187 -3.19 -1.10 -11.21
N VAL A 188 -3.06 -0.88 -9.91
CA VAL A 188 -1.82 -0.43 -9.27
C VAL A 188 -0.92 -1.60 -8.88
N THR A 189 -1.48 -2.70 -8.35
CA THR A 189 -0.69 -3.88 -7.96
C THR A 189 -1.41 -5.19 -8.22
N VAL A 190 -0.63 -6.28 -8.20
CA VAL A 190 -1.13 -7.66 -8.13
C VAL A 190 -0.82 -8.23 -6.76
N MET A 191 -1.86 -8.54 -5.98
CA MET A 191 -1.74 -9.19 -4.68
C MET A 191 -1.82 -10.70 -4.85
N ARG A 192 -0.76 -11.42 -4.46
CA ARG A 192 -0.66 -12.86 -4.52
C ARG A 192 -0.43 -13.39 -3.10
N ASP A 193 -1.42 -14.07 -2.56
CA ASP A 193 -1.35 -14.63 -1.22
C ASP A 193 -1.44 -16.16 -1.27
N PRO A 194 -0.45 -16.89 -0.76
CA PRO A 194 -0.59 -18.32 -0.56
C PRO A 194 -1.54 -18.56 0.63
N CYS A 195 -2.78 -18.95 0.36
CA CYS A 195 -3.82 -19.23 1.37
C CYS A 195 -3.51 -20.44 2.27
N CYS A 196 -2.27 -20.84 2.42
CA CYS A 196 -1.89 -21.99 3.25
C CYS A 196 -1.59 -21.59 4.69
N GLY A 197 -2.58 -21.81 5.56
CA GLY A 197 -2.45 -22.15 6.98
C GLY A 197 -1.70 -21.17 7.87
N ARG A 198 -2.41 -20.57 8.80
CA ARG A 198 -1.96 -19.96 10.05
C ARG A 198 -0.47 -20.08 10.38
N SER A 199 0.39 -19.26 9.81
CA SER A 199 1.68 -18.96 10.39
C SER A 199 1.70 -17.48 10.77
N ALA A 200 1.61 -17.23 12.06
CA ALA A 200 1.44 -15.92 12.69
C ALA A 200 2.68 -15.01 12.61
N ARG A 201 3.63 -15.23 11.71
CA ARG A 201 4.91 -14.51 11.66
C ARG A 201 5.15 -13.64 10.44
N ASN A 202 4.20 -13.57 9.51
CA ASN A 202 4.26 -12.60 8.40
C ASN A 202 2.93 -11.86 8.33
N ARG A 203 2.66 -11.02 9.34
CA ARG A 203 1.46 -10.17 9.43
C ARG A 203 1.60 -8.85 8.68
N SER A 204 2.62 -8.66 7.89
CA SER A 204 2.72 -7.50 7.02
C SER A 204 1.93 -7.75 5.75
N LEU A 205 0.82 -7.04 5.57
CA LEU A 205 -0.03 -6.95 4.38
C LEU A 205 -1.02 -8.10 4.13
N ILE A 206 -1.35 -8.93 5.09
CA ILE A 206 -2.51 -9.79 4.97
C ILE A 206 -3.68 -9.07 5.64
N PHE A 207 -4.48 -8.40 4.83
CA PHE A 207 -5.87 -8.14 5.18
C PHE A 207 -6.46 -9.42 5.75
N ASP A 208 -7.08 -9.37 6.91
CA ASP A 208 -7.90 -10.48 7.39
C ASP A 208 -9.18 -10.58 6.53
N TYR A 209 -8.95 -10.93 5.27
CA TYR A 209 -9.99 -11.02 4.24
C TYR A 209 -10.91 -12.22 4.48
N ARG A 210 -10.45 -13.22 5.26
CA ARG A 210 -11.24 -14.43 5.58
C ARG A 210 -12.48 -14.16 6.40
N ALA A 211 -12.45 -13.18 7.27
CA ALA A 211 -13.58 -12.93 8.15
C ALA A 211 -14.75 -12.21 7.49
N ARG A 212 -14.60 -11.70 6.25
CA ARG A 212 -15.53 -10.72 5.71
C ARG A 212 -16.13 -11.01 4.33
N LEU A 213 -15.67 -12.00 3.58
CA LEU A 213 -16.33 -12.42 2.34
C LEU A 213 -17.62 -13.22 2.58
N SER A 214 -17.85 -13.76 3.78
CA SER A 214 -19.06 -14.50 4.12
C SER A 214 -20.21 -13.62 4.62
N ALA A 215 -20.01 -12.31 4.83
CA ALA A 215 -21.05 -11.37 5.22
C ALA A 215 -21.24 -10.33 4.11
N CYS A 216 -22.07 -10.65 3.15
CA CYS A 216 -22.55 -9.72 2.14
C CYS A 216 -23.43 -8.66 2.81
N ALA A 217 -22.90 -7.53 3.22
CA ALA A 217 -23.51 -6.20 3.36
C ALA A 217 -22.62 -5.28 4.22
N MET A 218 -22.25 -4.14 3.67
CA MET A 218 -21.59 -3.01 4.34
C MET A 218 -20.30 -3.34 5.12
N PHE A 219 -19.17 -3.23 4.43
CA PHE A 219 -17.87 -3.26 5.09
C PHE A 219 -17.62 -1.95 5.83
N PRO A 220 -17.37 -1.97 7.15
CA PRO A 220 -16.77 -0.83 7.81
C PRO A 220 -15.35 -0.63 7.26
N PRO A 221 -14.86 0.61 7.18
CA PRO A 221 -13.50 0.89 6.76
C PRO A 221 -12.50 0.11 7.62
N ILE A 222 -11.46 -0.38 6.99
CA ILE A 222 -10.43 -1.19 7.66
C ILE A 222 -9.54 -0.25 8.46
N VAL A 223 -9.47 -0.48 9.77
CA VAL A 223 -8.53 0.22 10.65
C VAL A 223 -7.24 -0.58 10.69
N PHE A 224 -6.17 0.02 10.16
CA PHE A 224 -4.82 -0.50 10.35
C PHE A 224 -4.27 0.10 11.63
N VAL A 225 -4.07 -0.73 12.64
CA VAL A 225 -3.31 -0.35 13.83
C VAL A 225 -1.98 -1.08 13.75
N GLU A 226 -0.91 -0.34 13.60
CA GLU A 226 0.41 -0.95 13.56
C GLU A 226 1.41 -0.22 14.44
N ARG A 227 2.23 -1.03 15.11
CA ARG A 227 3.37 -0.53 15.88
C ARG A 227 4.59 -0.59 14.97
N THR A 228 5.03 0.56 14.50
CA THR A 228 6.30 0.69 13.80
C THR A 228 7.37 1.12 14.79
N ARG A 229 8.33 0.26 15.07
CA ARG A 229 9.59 0.72 15.67
C ARG A 229 10.44 1.20 14.50
N SER A 230 10.46 2.51 14.27
CA SER A 230 11.11 3.07 13.09
C SER A 230 12.62 3.09 13.20
N CYS A 231 13.28 2.62 12.15
CA CYS A 231 14.61 3.09 11.80
C CYS A 231 14.44 4.28 10.85
N VAL A 232 14.49 5.50 11.37
CA VAL A 232 14.53 6.70 10.53
C VAL A 232 15.95 6.84 9.99
N ARG A 233 16.16 6.53 8.71
CA ARG A 233 17.37 6.96 8.03
C ARG A 233 17.10 8.36 7.48
N ARG A 234 17.83 9.36 7.99
CA ARG A 234 17.88 10.67 7.34
C ARG A 234 18.80 10.55 6.14
N SER A 235 18.30 10.91 4.95
CA SER A 235 19.17 11.08 3.79
C SER A 235 20.30 12.04 4.14
N ARG A 236 21.52 11.67 3.76
CA ARG A 236 22.69 12.54 3.92
C ARG A 236 22.50 13.79 3.06
N GLU A 237 22.90 14.93 3.64
CA GLU A 237 23.00 16.25 2.98
C GLU A 237 23.75 16.20 1.67
#